data_d32fbcdb81688836017753481f38e735
#
_entry.id   d32fbcdb81688836017753481f38e735
#
_cell.length_a   1.000
_cell.length_b   1.000
_cell.length_c   1.000
_cell.angle_alpha   90.00
_cell.angle_beta   90.00
_cell.angle_gamma   90.00
#
_symmetry.space_group_name_H-M   'P 1'
#
loop_
_entity.id
_entity.type
_entity.pdbx_description
1 polymer ?
#
loop_
_entity_poly.entity_id
_entity_poly.type
_entity_poly.pdbx_seq_one_letter_code
_entity_poly.pdbx_strand_id
1 'polypeptide(L)'
;MADTLTDTGSETVSSPELDYHALNAKLNLYDADGRIQFDADHEAARQYFLQHVNQNTVFFHDLEEKLEYLVEEGYYEGHILDKYSPEFVKSAFKAAYAHKFRFETFLGAFKYYTSYTLKTFDGKRYLERFEDRVTMVALTLADGDEQLALDLVDEMMSGRFQPATPTFLNEGKAQRGEPVSCFLVRIEDNMESIARGINSALQLSKRGGGVALLLSNLREMGAPIKRIENQSSGVIPVMKLLEDSFSYANQLGARQGAGAVYLHAHHPDIMRFLDTKRENADEKIRIKT
;
A
#
# COMPACT_ATOMS: atom_id res chain seq x y z
N MET A 1 33.15 37.18 44.56
CA MET A 1 33.18 35.75 44.94
C MET A 1 32.26 35.04 44.01
N ALA A 2 32.83 34.40 43.02
CA ALA A 2 32.13 33.65 42.01
C ALA A 2 32.34 32.17 42.28
N ASP A 3 31.24 31.45 42.56
CA ASP A 3 31.25 30.01 42.70
C ASP A 3 31.14 29.36 41.33
N THR A 4 32.21 28.67 40.99
CA THR A 4 32.34 27.80 39.83
C THR A 4 31.62 26.47 40.13
N LEU A 5 30.45 26.25 39.51
CA LEU A 5 29.85 24.92 39.44
C LEU A 5 30.49 24.14 38.30
N THR A 6 31.23 23.12 38.67
CA THR A 6 31.81 22.12 37.76
C THR A 6 30.68 21.22 37.24
N ASP A 7 30.43 21.33 35.96
CA ASP A 7 29.59 20.41 35.19
C ASP A 7 30.31 19.07 35.02
N THR A 8 29.87 18.05 35.75
CA THR A 8 30.30 16.68 35.53
C THR A 8 29.45 16.08 34.42
N GLY A 9 29.90 16.24 33.20
CA GLY A 9 29.32 15.56 32.06
C GLY A 9 29.29 14.04 32.24
N SER A 10 28.11 13.47 32.43
CA SER A 10 27.91 12.04 32.30
C SER A 10 27.99 11.68 30.81
N GLU A 11 29.14 11.19 30.39
CA GLU A 11 29.29 10.48 29.13
C GLU A 11 28.38 9.24 29.18
N THR A 12 27.18 9.33 28.60
CA THR A 12 26.42 8.16 28.25
C THR A 12 27.19 7.43 27.16
N VAL A 13 27.85 6.34 27.54
CA VAL A 13 28.41 5.38 26.59
C VAL A 13 27.22 4.80 25.82
N SER A 14 26.96 5.34 24.64
CA SER A 14 26.04 4.72 23.68
C SER A 14 26.63 3.39 23.28
N SER A 15 25.98 2.28 23.67
CA SER A 15 26.25 0.99 23.05
C SER A 15 26.16 1.18 21.53
N PRO A 16 27.06 0.57 20.73
CA PRO A 16 26.97 0.71 19.27
C PRO A 16 25.58 0.25 18.85
N GLU A 17 24.76 1.21 18.40
CA GLU A 17 23.46 0.91 17.80
C GLU A 17 23.72 -0.01 16.63
N LEU A 18 23.32 -1.28 16.77
CA LEU A 18 23.29 -2.22 15.67
C LEU A 18 22.25 -1.70 14.68
N ASP A 19 22.71 -0.94 13.69
CA ASP A 19 21.87 -0.39 12.65
C ASP A 19 21.30 -1.55 11.82
N TYR A 20 19.97 -1.76 11.93
CA TYR A 20 19.26 -2.80 11.18
C TYR A 20 19.38 -2.59 9.66
N HIS A 21 19.61 -1.36 9.18
CA HIS A 21 19.91 -1.09 7.78
C HIS A 21 21.29 -1.66 7.39
N ALA A 22 22.29 -1.50 8.24
CA ALA A 22 23.61 -2.08 8.03
C ALA A 22 23.58 -3.61 8.10
N LEU A 23 22.77 -4.19 9.00
CA LEU A 23 22.52 -5.63 9.04
C LEU A 23 21.88 -6.11 7.76
N ASN A 24 20.83 -5.44 7.30
CA ASN A 24 20.14 -5.80 6.07
C ASN A 24 21.05 -5.67 4.83
N ALA A 25 21.92 -4.66 4.78
CA ALA A 25 22.87 -4.47 3.69
C ALA A 25 23.96 -5.55 3.65
N LYS A 26 24.26 -6.19 4.80
CA LYS A 26 25.22 -7.30 4.92
C LYS A 26 24.60 -8.67 4.71
N LEU A 27 23.30 -8.74 4.46
CA LEU A 27 22.60 -10.00 4.23
C LEU A 27 23.18 -10.73 3.02
N ASN A 28 23.84 -11.83 3.29
CA ASN A 28 24.22 -12.79 2.29
C ASN A 28 23.04 -13.78 2.16
N LEU A 29 22.27 -13.65 1.09
CA LEU A 29 21.10 -14.52 0.84
C LEU A 29 21.52 -15.98 0.61
N TYR A 30 22.80 -16.24 0.37
CA TYR A 30 23.32 -17.56 0.07
C TYR A 30 24.38 -17.97 1.11
N ASP A 31 24.30 -19.23 1.55
CA ASP A 31 25.36 -19.87 2.34
C ASP A 31 26.58 -20.20 1.47
N ALA A 32 27.60 -20.80 2.09
CA ALA A 32 28.82 -21.22 1.39
C ALA A 32 28.57 -22.26 0.28
N ASP A 33 27.47 -23.00 0.36
CA ASP A 33 27.03 -24.01 -0.61
C ASP A 33 26.09 -23.46 -1.70
N GLY A 34 25.83 -22.13 -1.67
CA GLY A 34 24.92 -21.46 -2.63
C GLY A 34 23.43 -21.67 -2.36
N ARG A 35 23.05 -22.11 -1.15
CA ARG A 35 21.65 -22.26 -0.75
C ARG A 35 21.13 -20.99 -0.11
N ILE A 36 19.85 -20.68 -0.32
CA ILE A 36 19.21 -19.52 0.30
C ILE A 36 19.10 -19.75 1.81
N GLN A 37 19.58 -18.76 2.59
CA GLN A 37 19.50 -18.76 4.05
C GLN A 37 18.69 -17.55 4.53
N PHE A 38 17.80 -17.77 5.50
CA PHE A 38 16.93 -16.73 6.06
C PHE A 38 17.31 -16.31 7.49
N ASP A 39 18.26 -16.98 8.13
CA ASP A 39 18.61 -16.73 9.54
C ASP A 39 19.09 -15.29 9.79
N ALA A 40 19.93 -14.77 8.90
CA ALA A 40 20.41 -13.39 8.99
C ALA A 40 19.28 -12.37 8.80
N ASP A 41 18.27 -12.69 7.97
CA ASP A 41 17.10 -11.85 7.73
C ASP A 41 16.15 -11.84 8.94
N HIS A 42 15.99 -12.97 9.62
CA HIS A 42 15.27 -13.07 10.90
C HIS A 42 15.92 -12.18 11.97
N GLU A 43 17.25 -12.17 12.06
CA GLU A 43 17.94 -11.30 13.03
C GLU A 43 17.79 -9.82 12.67
N ALA A 44 17.86 -9.43 11.41
CA ALA A 44 17.59 -8.07 10.97
C ALA A 44 16.15 -7.64 11.29
N ALA A 45 15.16 -8.51 11.07
CA ALA A 45 13.78 -8.28 11.46
C ALA A 45 13.66 -8.08 12.98
N ARG A 46 14.29 -8.95 13.78
CA ARG A 46 14.28 -8.87 15.23
C ARG A 46 14.89 -7.55 15.73
N GLN A 47 16.03 -7.13 15.19
CA GLN A 47 16.66 -5.85 15.55
C GLN A 47 15.79 -4.66 15.15
N TYR A 48 15.14 -4.71 14.01
CA TYR A 48 14.17 -3.69 13.60
C TYR A 48 13.03 -3.54 14.63
N PHE A 49 12.50 -4.65 15.14
CA PHE A 49 11.49 -4.60 16.21
C PHE A 49 12.02 -3.97 17.49
N LEU A 50 13.19 -4.38 17.96
CA LEU A 50 13.78 -3.90 19.22
C LEU A 50 14.15 -2.43 19.15
N GLN A 51 14.76 -1.99 18.06
CA GLN A 51 15.33 -0.66 17.93
C GLN A 51 14.33 0.38 17.41
N HIS A 52 13.33 -0.05 16.64
CA HIS A 52 12.40 0.88 16.00
C HIS A 52 10.93 0.63 16.33
N VAL A 53 10.40 -0.56 16.04
CA VAL A 53 8.96 -0.80 16.13
C VAL A 53 8.45 -0.65 17.56
N ASN A 54 9.09 -1.35 18.53
CA ASN A 54 8.64 -1.33 19.92
C ASN A 54 8.74 0.06 20.55
N GLN A 55 9.77 0.83 20.20
CA GLN A 55 9.97 2.19 20.72
C GLN A 55 8.93 3.18 20.18
N ASN A 56 8.41 2.92 18.98
CA ASN A 56 7.43 3.77 18.32
C ASN A 56 6.00 3.22 18.38
N THR A 57 5.72 2.16 19.15
CA THR A 57 4.38 1.62 19.32
C THR A 57 3.70 2.26 20.53
N VAL A 58 2.44 2.66 20.36
CA VAL A 58 1.58 3.07 21.50
C VAL A 58 1.15 1.81 22.23
N PHE A 59 1.38 1.78 23.55
CA PHE A 59 0.96 0.69 24.42
C PHE A 59 -0.34 1.07 25.13
N PHE A 60 -1.26 0.13 25.14
CA PHE A 60 -2.51 0.19 25.87
C PHE A 60 -2.50 -0.84 27.00
N HIS A 61 -3.20 -0.57 28.09
CA HIS A 61 -3.24 -1.47 29.24
C HIS A 61 -3.93 -2.79 28.88
N ASP A 62 -5.03 -2.70 28.15
CA ASP A 62 -5.77 -3.85 27.65
C ASP A 62 -6.40 -3.59 26.27
N LEU A 63 -7.09 -4.60 25.72
CA LEU A 63 -7.71 -4.50 24.41
C LEU A 63 -8.93 -3.57 24.40
N GLU A 64 -9.68 -3.50 25.49
CA GLU A 64 -10.89 -2.68 25.59
C GLU A 64 -10.54 -1.20 25.54
N GLU A 65 -9.60 -0.74 26.37
CA GLU A 65 -9.04 0.61 26.33
C GLU A 65 -8.51 0.95 24.93
N LYS A 66 -7.81 0.01 24.30
CA LYS A 66 -7.28 0.20 22.94
C LYS A 66 -8.37 0.42 21.91
N LEU A 67 -9.41 -0.42 21.89
CA LEU A 67 -10.48 -0.33 20.91
C LEU A 67 -11.33 0.92 21.12
N GLU A 68 -11.64 1.27 22.37
CA GLU A 68 -12.33 2.50 22.74
C GLU A 68 -11.57 3.72 22.23
N TYR A 69 -10.28 3.84 22.55
CA TYR A 69 -9.42 4.90 22.06
C TYR A 69 -9.39 4.98 20.53
N LEU A 70 -9.22 3.85 19.84
CA LEU A 70 -9.12 3.84 18.39
C LEU A 70 -10.43 4.25 17.67
N VAL A 71 -11.59 3.98 18.29
CA VAL A 71 -12.88 4.41 17.77
C VAL A 71 -13.15 5.88 18.11
N GLU A 72 -12.96 6.31 19.36
CA GLU A 72 -13.21 7.69 19.80
C GLU A 72 -12.34 8.71 19.08
N GLU A 73 -11.05 8.39 18.88
CA GLU A 73 -10.11 9.25 18.17
C GLU A 73 -10.23 9.15 16.63
N GLY A 74 -11.19 8.39 16.12
CA GLY A 74 -11.50 8.30 14.68
C GLY A 74 -10.44 7.55 13.86
N TYR A 75 -9.77 6.56 14.45
CA TYR A 75 -8.86 5.64 13.76
C TYR A 75 -9.59 4.42 13.19
N TYR A 76 -10.53 3.85 13.94
CA TYR A 76 -11.36 2.72 13.52
C TYR A 76 -12.80 3.13 13.25
N GLU A 77 -13.45 2.43 12.34
CA GLU A 77 -14.90 2.54 12.10
C GLU A 77 -15.67 1.76 13.16
N GLY A 78 -16.20 2.46 14.17
CA GLY A 78 -16.91 1.83 15.31
C GLY A 78 -18.08 0.93 14.91
N HIS A 79 -18.82 1.30 13.86
CA HIS A 79 -19.97 0.52 13.37
C HIS A 79 -19.62 -0.92 12.94
N ILE A 80 -18.34 -1.22 12.68
CA ILE A 80 -17.89 -2.58 12.38
C ILE A 80 -17.89 -3.42 13.65
N LEU A 81 -17.36 -2.86 14.74
CA LEU A 81 -17.32 -3.54 16.03
C LEU A 81 -18.72 -3.72 16.62
N ASP A 82 -19.64 -2.78 16.37
CA ASP A 82 -21.04 -2.83 16.82
C ASP A 82 -21.83 -4.02 16.24
N LYS A 83 -21.32 -4.66 15.18
CA LYS A 83 -21.94 -5.87 14.60
C LYS A 83 -21.67 -7.14 15.38
N TYR A 84 -20.81 -7.07 16.39
CA TYR A 84 -20.34 -8.21 17.17
C TYR A 84 -20.50 -7.94 18.66
N SER A 85 -20.62 -9.01 19.45
CA SER A 85 -20.53 -8.87 20.92
C SER A 85 -19.10 -8.50 21.34
N PRO A 86 -18.92 -7.71 22.42
CA PRO A 86 -17.58 -7.40 22.94
C PRO A 86 -16.76 -8.65 23.28
N GLU A 87 -17.42 -9.70 23.77
CA GLU A 87 -16.81 -10.99 24.08
C GLU A 87 -16.28 -11.68 22.82
N PHE A 88 -17.05 -11.62 21.72
CA PHE A 88 -16.61 -12.17 20.46
C PHE A 88 -15.41 -11.40 19.89
N VAL A 89 -15.47 -10.07 19.89
CA VAL A 89 -14.34 -9.24 19.45
C VAL A 89 -13.07 -9.61 20.20
N LYS A 90 -13.14 -9.71 21.55
CA LYS A 90 -12.00 -10.16 22.38
C LYS A 90 -11.50 -11.54 21.96
N SER A 91 -12.41 -12.47 21.65
CA SER A 91 -12.05 -13.83 21.22
C SER A 91 -11.34 -13.84 19.86
N ALA A 92 -11.78 -13.02 18.90
CA ALA A 92 -11.16 -12.90 17.57
C ALA A 92 -9.73 -12.34 17.66
N PHE A 93 -9.51 -11.28 18.44
CA PHE A 93 -8.15 -10.78 18.69
C PHE A 93 -7.28 -11.84 19.38
N LYS A 94 -7.81 -12.52 20.39
CA LYS A 94 -7.09 -13.61 21.08
C LYS A 94 -6.72 -14.74 20.12
N ALA A 95 -7.59 -15.11 19.19
CA ALA A 95 -7.31 -16.11 18.16
C ALA A 95 -6.14 -15.67 17.26
N ALA A 96 -6.13 -14.44 16.78
CA ALA A 96 -5.02 -13.90 15.98
C ALA A 96 -3.69 -13.95 16.75
N TYR A 97 -3.66 -13.48 17.99
CA TYR A 97 -2.45 -13.48 18.84
C TYR A 97 -1.99 -14.89 19.24
N ALA A 98 -2.88 -15.90 19.24
CA ALA A 98 -2.52 -17.29 19.52
C ALA A 98 -1.59 -17.90 18.46
N HIS A 99 -1.59 -17.38 17.24
CA HIS A 99 -0.66 -17.79 16.17
C HIS A 99 0.79 -17.40 16.44
N LYS A 100 1.05 -16.47 17.40
CA LYS A 100 2.41 -15.99 17.75
C LYS A 100 3.20 -15.59 16.51
N PHE A 101 2.57 -14.83 15.63
CA PHE A 101 3.11 -14.45 14.33
C PHE A 101 4.51 -13.81 14.45
N ARG A 102 5.38 -14.14 13.49
CA ARG A 102 6.69 -13.52 13.33
C ARG A 102 6.95 -13.29 11.85
N PHE A 103 7.43 -12.10 11.52
CA PHE A 103 7.89 -11.85 10.14
C PHE A 103 9.14 -12.67 9.86
N GLU A 104 9.12 -13.43 8.78
CA GLU A 104 10.25 -14.25 8.34
C GLU A 104 11.37 -13.40 7.74
N THR A 105 11.02 -12.24 7.15
CA THR A 105 11.97 -11.36 6.47
C THR A 105 11.93 -9.94 7.04
N PHE A 106 13.10 -9.28 7.01
CA PHE A 106 13.18 -7.85 7.35
C PHE A 106 12.30 -7.01 6.43
N LEU A 107 12.35 -7.28 5.11
CA LEU A 107 11.56 -6.54 4.13
C LEU A 107 10.05 -6.65 4.41
N GLY A 108 9.57 -7.82 4.81
CA GLY A 108 8.18 -8.04 5.20
C GLY A 108 7.78 -7.18 6.40
N ALA A 109 8.59 -7.21 7.46
CA ALA A 109 8.37 -6.40 8.66
C ALA A 109 8.43 -4.89 8.35
N PHE A 110 9.47 -4.46 7.67
CA PHE A 110 9.67 -3.06 7.29
C PHE A 110 8.51 -2.54 6.43
N LYS A 111 8.11 -3.30 5.40
CA LYS A 111 7.02 -2.92 4.51
C LYS A 111 5.68 -2.83 5.22
N TYR A 112 5.40 -3.77 6.14
CA TYR A 112 4.19 -3.72 6.94
C TYR A 112 4.13 -2.44 7.78
N TYR A 113 5.15 -2.16 8.59
CA TYR A 113 5.16 -1.01 9.50
C TYR A 113 5.29 0.33 8.79
N THR A 114 5.94 0.39 7.64
CA THR A 114 6.03 1.65 6.87
C THR A 114 4.76 1.96 6.08
N SER A 115 4.05 0.96 5.57
CA SER A 115 2.98 1.16 4.58
C SER A 115 1.58 0.68 4.99
N TYR A 116 1.45 -0.35 5.83
CA TYR A 116 0.15 -0.99 6.10
C TYR A 116 -0.43 -0.71 7.47
N THR A 117 0.41 -0.70 8.51
CA THR A 117 -0.05 -0.52 9.89
C THR A 117 -0.74 0.83 10.10
N LEU A 118 -1.70 0.87 11.00
CA LEU A 118 -2.31 2.11 11.47
C LEU A 118 -1.29 2.90 12.29
N LYS A 119 -1.23 4.20 12.04
CA LYS A 119 -0.35 5.13 12.73
C LYS A 119 -1.14 6.28 13.33
N THR A 120 -0.55 6.97 14.29
CA THR A 120 -1.04 8.27 14.74
C THR A 120 -1.12 9.24 13.56
N PHE A 121 -2.00 10.25 13.62
CA PHE A 121 -2.21 11.20 12.52
C PHE A 121 -0.94 11.99 12.14
N ASP A 122 0.01 12.13 13.05
CA ASP A 122 1.34 12.70 12.77
C ASP A 122 2.32 11.70 12.10
N GLY A 123 1.89 10.44 11.92
CA GLY A 123 2.65 9.39 11.26
C GLY A 123 3.81 8.81 12.07
N LYS A 124 4.01 9.23 13.33
CA LYS A 124 5.21 8.91 14.10
C LYS A 124 5.12 7.61 14.90
N ARG A 125 3.93 7.25 15.36
CA ARG A 125 3.74 6.10 16.25
C ARG A 125 2.79 5.07 15.65
N TYR A 126 3.05 3.80 15.95
CA TYR A 126 2.24 2.67 15.51
C TYR A 126 1.12 2.37 16.52
N LEU A 127 -0.09 2.17 16.02
CA LEU A 127 -1.29 1.86 16.81
C LEU A 127 -1.71 0.39 16.67
N GLU A 128 -1.25 -0.29 15.63
CA GLU A 128 -1.57 -1.69 15.34
C GLU A 128 -0.31 -2.55 15.25
N ARG A 129 -0.45 -3.81 15.64
CA ARG A 129 0.40 -4.92 15.23
C ARG A 129 -0.23 -5.65 14.05
N PHE A 130 0.48 -6.61 13.47
CA PHE A 130 -0.01 -7.40 12.34
C PHE A 130 -1.31 -8.16 12.71
N GLU A 131 -1.35 -8.73 13.90
CA GLU A 131 -2.50 -9.44 14.45
C GLU A 131 -3.74 -8.53 14.54
N ASP A 132 -3.56 -7.29 14.99
CA ASP A 132 -4.64 -6.30 15.08
C ASP A 132 -5.20 -5.99 13.69
N ARG A 133 -4.30 -5.76 12.70
CA ARG A 133 -4.70 -5.45 11.34
C ARG A 133 -5.47 -6.60 10.70
N VAL A 134 -5.00 -7.84 10.87
CA VAL A 134 -5.67 -9.04 10.39
C VAL A 134 -7.06 -9.16 11.00
N THR A 135 -7.18 -8.99 12.32
CA THR A 135 -8.47 -9.10 13.01
C THR A 135 -9.47 -8.04 12.52
N MET A 136 -9.06 -6.79 12.41
CA MET A 136 -9.95 -5.73 11.90
C MET A 136 -10.39 -5.95 10.46
N VAL A 137 -9.50 -6.42 9.59
CA VAL A 137 -9.87 -6.79 8.21
C VAL A 137 -10.85 -7.95 8.20
N ALA A 138 -10.63 -8.98 9.01
CA ALA A 138 -11.52 -10.15 9.10
C ALA A 138 -12.92 -9.75 9.57
N LEU A 139 -13.03 -8.97 10.65
CA LEU A 139 -14.31 -8.46 11.17
C LEU A 139 -15.04 -7.61 10.12
N THR A 140 -14.31 -6.78 9.39
CA THR A 140 -14.91 -5.94 8.34
C THR A 140 -15.46 -6.79 7.20
N LEU A 141 -14.70 -7.75 6.70
CA LEU A 141 -15.10 -8.60 5.57
C LEU A 141 -16.21 -9.59 5.92
N ALA A 142 -16.24 -10.05 7.17
CA ALA A 142 -17.25 -10.99 7.65
C ALA A 142 -18.61 -10.33 7.94
N ASP A 143 -18.66 -9.01 8.10
CA ASP A 143 -19.88 -8.20 8.19
C ASP A 143 -20.90 -8.71 9.22
N GLY A 144 -20.44 -9.18 10.37
CA GLY A 144 -21.28 -9.71 11.46
C GLY A 144 -21.35 -11.24 11.53
N ASP A 145 -20.79 -11.96 10.55
CA ASP A 145 -20.68 -13.42 10.62
C ASP A 145 -19.47 -13.82 11.47
N GLU A 146 -19.73 -14.28 12.69
CA GLU A 146 -18.71 -14.65 13.66
C GLU A 146 -17.85 -15.82 13.19
N GLN A 147 -18.44 -16.84 12.56
CA GLN A 147 -17.68 -17.99 12.07
C GLN A 147 -16.76 -17.60 10.93
N LEU A 148 -17.28 -16.85 9.96
CA LEU A 148 -16.47 -16.35 8.85
C LEU A 148 -15.33 -15.45 9.33
N ALA A 149 -15.56 -14.62 10.36
CA ALA A 149 -14.52 -13.77 10.95
C ALA A 149 -13.37 -14.60 11.51
N LEU A 150 -13.65 -15.66 12.28
CA LEU A 150 -12.61 -16.56 12.80
C LEU A 150 -11.89 -17.34 11.71
N ASP A 151 -12.62 -17.82 10.72
CA ASP A 151 -12.02 -18.53 9.57
C ASP A 151 -11.07 -17.60 8.80
N LEU A 152 -11.47 -16.35 8.55
CA LEU A 152 -10.61 -15.35 7.90
C LEU A 152 -9.37 -15.00 8.74
N VAL A 153 -9.51 -14.89 10.06
CA VAL A 153 -8.37 -14.70 10.96
C VAL A 153 -7.38 -15.86 10.80
N ASP A 154 -7.85 -17.11 10.88
CA ASP A 154 -6.99 -18.30 10.77
C ASP A 154 -6.31 -18.38 9.39
N GLU A 155 -7.06 -18.16 8.31
CA GLU A 155 -6.54 -18.20 6.95
C GLU A 155 -5.46 -17.13 6.71
N MET A 156 -5.68 -15.90 7.17
CA MET A 156 -4.71 -14.81 7.02
C MET A 156 -3.49 -14.99 7.92
N MET A 157 -3.69 -15.40 9.19
CA MET A 157 -2.59 -15.58 10.14
C MET A 157 -1.69 -16.77 9.78
N SER A 158 -2.25 -17.81 9.16
CA SER A 158 -1.47 -18.97 8.64
C SER A 158 -0.91 -18.75 7.24
N GLY A 159 -1.14 -17.58 6.63
CA GLY A 159 -0.60 -17.25 5.31
C GLY A 159 -1.27 -17.97 4.13
N ARG A 160 -2.41 -18.65 4.34
CA ARG A 160 -3.16 -19.33 3.28
C ARG A 160 -4.02 -18.36 2.45
N PHE A 161 -4.41 -17.22 3.03
CA PHE A 161 -5.13 -16.15 2.36
C PHE A 161 -4.46 -14.81 2.61
N GLN A 162 -4.22 -14.05 1.54
CA GLN A 162 -3.74 -12.69 1.58
C GLN A 162 -4.70 -11.78 0.82
N PRO A 163 -5.41 -10.87 1.48
CA PRO A 163 -6.25 -9.88 0.81
C PRO A 163 -5.46 -8.99 -0.15
N ALA A 164 -6.14 -8.42 -1.13
CA ALA A 164 -5.53 -7.39 -1.97
C ALA A 164 -4.99 -6.23 -1.13
N THR A 165 -3.90 -5.61 -1.58
CA THR A 165 -3.25 -4.51 -0.85
C THR A 165 -4.23 -3.43 -0.37
N PRO A 166 -5.15 -2.89 -1.18
CA PRO A 166 -6.08 -1.87 -0.71
C PRO A 166 -7.05 -2.38 0.36
N THR A 167 -7.53 -3.61 0.24
CA THR A 167 -8.39 -4.25 1.25
C THR A 167 -7.66 -4.34 2.58
N PHE A 168 -6.46 -4.94 2.58
CA PHE A 168 -5.67 -5.10 3.80
C PHE A 168 -5.22 -3.76 4.41
N LEU A 169 -4.96 -2.76 3.57
CA LEU A 169 -4.55 -1.43 4.01
C LEU A 169 -5.70 -0.63 4.63
N ASN A 170 -6.91 -0.70 4.04
CA ASN A 170 -7.96 0.27 4.30
C ASN A 170 -9.11 -0.24 5.15
N GLU A 171 -9.47 -1.55 5.08
CA GLU A 171 -10.65 -2.05 5.77
C GLU A 171 -10.56 -1.86 7.29
N GLY A 172 -11.65 -1.39 7.88
CA GLY A 172 -11.76 -1.10 9.31
C GLY A 172 -11.16 0.23 9.77
N LYS A 173 -10.41 0.93 8.93
CA LYS A 173 -9.87 2.27 9.25
C LYS A 173 -10.90 3.35 8.90
N ALA A 174 -11.13 4.31 9.80
CA ALA A 174 -12.08 5.40 9.57
C ALA A 174 -11.62 6.36 8.47
N GLN A 175 -10.32 6.68 8.43
CA GLN A 175 -9.72 7.47 7.35
C GLN A 175 -9.01 6.55 6.38
N ARG A 176 -9.68 6.20 5.30
CA ARG A 176 -9.22 5.18 4.36
C ARG A 176 -9.44 5.55 2.90
N GLY A 177 -8.68 4.89 2.03
CA GLY A 177 -8.99 4.78 0.61
C GLY A 177 -10.03 3.68 0.33
N GLU A 178 -10.30 3.42 -0.94
CA GLU A 178 -11.22 2.35 -1.33
C GLU A 178 -10.55 0.97 -1.17
N PRO A 179 -11.33 -0.09 -0.86
CA PRO A 179 -10.81 -1.45 -0.74
C PRO A 179 -10.46 -2.11 -2.08
N VAL A 180 -10.78 -1.46 -3.20
CA VAL A 180 -10.62 -1.98 -4.54
C VAL A 180 -9.22 -1.69 -5.09
N SER A 181 -8.60 -2.73 -5.68
CA SER A 181 -7.23 -2.65 -6.18
C SER A 181 -7.11 -2.04 -7.57
N CYS A 182 -8.02 -2.37 -8.48
CA CYS A 182 -7.88 -2.05 -9.91
C CYS A 182 -9.20 -1.64 -10.53
N PHE A 183 -9.13 -0.61 -11.38
CA PHE A 183 -10.24 -0.13 -12.19
C PHE A 183 -9.87 -0.21 -13.67
N LEU A 184 -10.75 -0.81 -14.48
CA LEU A 184 -10.57 -0.94 -15.91
C LEU A 184 -11.57 -0.03 -16.63
N VAL A 185 -11.07 0.86 -17.47
CA VAL A 185 -11.87 1.85 -18.18
C VAL A 185 -11.66 1.68 -19.68
N ARG A 186 -12.75 1.64 -20.43
CA ARG A 186 -12.73 1.66 -21.89
C ARG A 186 -13.04 3.07 -22.39
N ILE A 187 -12.27 3.51 -23.38
CA ILE A 187 -12.44 4.82 -24.02
C ILE A 187 -12.99 4.60 -25.44
N GLU A 188 -13.98 5.39 -25.83
CA GLU A 188 -14.53 5.44 -27.17
C GLU A 188 -13.91 6.61 -27.96
N ASP A 189 -13.98 6.54 -29.30
CA ASP A 189 -13.33 7.47 -30.21
C ASP A 189 -14.08 8.80 -30.36
N ASN A 190 -14.21 9.51 -29.24
CA ASN A 190 -14.77 10.86 -29.19
C ASN A 190 -14.22 11.63 -28.00
N MET A 191 -14.18 12.96 -28.12
CA MET A 191 -13.56 13.84 -27.11
C MET A 191 -14.24 13.74 -25.75
N GLU A 192 -15.56 13.54 -25.71
CA GLU A 192 -16.31 13.41 -24.45
C GLU A 192 -15.89 12.13 -23.68
N SER A 193 -15.77 11.00 -24.38
CA SER A 193 -15.31 9.74 -23.78
C SER A 193 -13.87 9.82 -23.31
N ILE A 194 -12.99 10.47 -24.07
CA ILE A 194 -11.58 10.71 -23.70
C ILE A 194 -11.52 11.57 -22.43
N ALA A 195 -12.24 12.70 -22.40
CA ALA A 195 -12.28 13.58 -21.23
C ALA A 195 -12.88 12.89 -20.00
N ARG A 196 -13.93 12.10 -20.15
CA ARG A 196 -14.52 11.29 -19.09
C ARG A 196 -13.53 10.24 -18.57
N GLY A 197 -12.78 9.59 -19.48
CA GLY A 197 -11.73 8.64 -19.12
C GLY A 197 -10.62 9.28 -18.27
N ILE A 198 -10.16 10.48 -18.64
CA ILE A 198 -9.17 11.24 -17.88
C ILE A 198 -9.72 11.62 -16.49
N ASN A 199 -10.94 12.15 -16.41
CA ASN A 199 -11.58 12.49 -15.14
C ASN A 199 -11.73 11.24 -14.25
N SER A 200 -12.19 10.13 -14.81
CA SER A 200 -12.29 8.87 -14.07
C SER A 200 -10.94 8.40 -13.55
N ALA A 201 -9.88 8.49 -14.38
CA ALA A 201 -8.53 8.15 -13.98
C ALA A 201 -8.06 8.96 -12.77
N LEU A 202 -8.29 10.28 -12.77
CA LEU A 202 -7.96 11.16 -11.65
C LEU A 202 -8.72 10.79 -10.37
N GLN A 203 -10.05 10.63 -10.46
CA GLN A 203 -10.90 10.37 -9.30
C GLN A 203 -10.64 8.99 -8.68
N LEU A 204 -10.46 7.96 -9.52
CA LEU A 204 -10.20 6.59 -9.07
C LEU A 204 -8.77 6.46 -8.51
N SER A 205 -7.77 7.08 -9.15
CA SER A 205 -6.40 7.12 -8.66
C SER A 205 -6.30 7.80 -7.30
N LYS A 206 -6.98 8.94 -7.11
CA LYS A 206 -7.07 9.64 -5.81
C LYS A 206 -7.56 8.72 -4.69
N ARG A 207 -8.48 7.79 -4.97
CA ARG A 207 -9.07 6.86 -3.99
C ARG A 207 -8.20 5.63 -3.69
N GLY A 208 -7.06 5.48 -4.34
CA GLY A 208 -6.12 4.41 -4.01
C GLY A 208 -6.07 3.26 -4.99
N GLY A 209 -6.89 3.23 -6.03
CA GLY A 209 -6.90 2.20 -7.05
C GLY A 209 -5.88 2.44 -8.17
N GLY A 210 -5.31 1.36 -8.71
CA GLY A 210 -4.64 1.39 -10.00
C GLY A 210 -5.68 1.48 -11.12
N VAL A 211 -5.48 2.35 -12.10
CA VAL A 211 -6.43 2.54 -13.20
C VAL A 211 -5.81 2.14 -14.52
N ALA A 212 -6.50 1.30 -15.28
CA ALA A 212 -6.08 0.88 -16.61
C ALA A 212 -7.10 1.34 -17.65
N LEU A 213 -6.60 1.89 -18.75
CA LEU A 213 -7.45 2.39 -19.83
C LEU A 213 -7.16 1.65 -21.13
N LEU A 214 -8.22 1.15 -21.76
CA LEU A 214 -8.12 0.52 -23.09
C LEU A 214 -8.34 1.60 -24.16
N LEU A 215 -7.31 1.82 -24.98
CA LEU A 215 -7.26 2.86 -26.02
C LEU A 215 -7.58 2.33 -27.44
N SER A 216 -7.85 1.05 -27.59
CA SER A 216 -7.95 0.38 -28.88
C SER A 216 -9.09 0.85 -29.78
N ASN A 217 -10.08 1.55 -29.22
CA ASN A 217 -11.17 2.12 -30.00
C ASN A 217 -10.84 3.51 -30.57
N LEU A 218 -9.76 4.15 -30.09
CA LEU A 218 -9.32 5.41 -30.66
C LEU A 218 -8.80 5.19 -32.09
N ARG A 219 -9.06 6.15 -32.97
CA ARG A 219 -8.53 6.11 -34.33
C ARG A 219 -7.03 6.34 -34.33
N GLU A 220 -6.36 5.80 -35.35
CA GLU A 220 -4.94 5.96 -35.57
C GLU A 220 -4.53 7.40 -35.94
N MET A 221 -3.25 7.68 -35.83
CA MET A 221 -2.66 8.91 -36.31
C MET A 221 -2.89 9.07 -37.84
N GLY A 222 -3.29 10.27 -38.23
CA GLY A 222 -3.59 10.60 -39.65
C GLY A 222 -4.98 10.21 -40.09
N ALA A 223 -5.78 9.49 -39.29
CA ALA A 223 -7.15 9.18 -39.65
C ALA A 223 -7.99 10.45 -39.89
N PRO A 224 -8.95 10.42 -40.84
CA PRO A 224 -9.77 11.59 -41.13
C PRO A 224 -10.72 11.94 -39.99
N ILE A 225 -10.90 13.25 -39.78
CA ILE A 225 -11.94 13.81 -38.91
C ILE A 225 -12.88 14.67 -39.76
N LYS A 226 -14.18 14.39 -39.69
CA LYS A 226 -15.19 15.08 -40.51
C LYS A 226 -14.85 15.12 -42.02
N ARG A 227 -14.28 14.03 -42.53
CA ARG A 227 -13.82 13.86 -43.92
C ARG A 227 -12.59 14.72 -44.31
N ILE A 228 -11.89 15.30 -43.35
CA ILE A 228 -10.64 16.00 -43.55
C ILE A 228 -9.50 15.04 -43.21
N GLU A 229 -8.67 14.71 -44.17
CA GLU A 229 -7.55 13.77 -44.02
C GLU A 229 -6.44 14.32 -43.09
N ASN A 230 -5.68 13.42 -42.49
CA ASN A 230 -4.53 13.72 -41.62
C ASN A 230 -4.84 14.60 -40.39
N GLN A 231 -6.01 14.48 -39.82
CA GLN A 231 -6.42 15.30 -38.67
C GLN A 231 -6.23 14.63 -37.34
N SER A 232 -6.26 13.32 -37.26
CA SER A 232 -6.12 12.59 -36.01
C SER A 232 -4.66 12.60 -35.51
N SER A 233 -4.46 12.85 -34.22
CA SER A 233 -3.15 12.75 -33.57
C SER A 233 -2.85 11.32 -33.06
N GLY A 234 -3.80 10.39 -33.16
CA GLY A 234 -3.63 9.01 -32.70
C GLY A 234 -3.66 8.83 -31.17
N VAL A 235 -3.15 7.70 -30.69
CA VAL A 235 -3.25 7.30 -29.28
C VAL A 235 -2.19 7.95 -28.38
N ILE A 236 -1.04 8.35 -28.92
CA ILE A 236 0.11 8.81 -28.12
C ILE A 236 -0.18 10.08 -27.31
N PRO A 237 -0.81 11.13 -27.84
CA PRO A 237 -1.18 12.30 -27.05
C PRO A 237 -2.13 11.99 -25.92
N VAL A 238 -3.06 11.03 -26.09
CA VAL A 238 -3.97 10.58 -25.02
C VAL A 238 -3.20 9.87 -23.93
N MET A 239 -2.20 9.04 -24.28
CA MET A 239 -1.30 8.42 -23.29
C MET A 239 -0.58 9.47 -22.45
N LYS A 240 -0.12 10.56 -23.05
CA LYS A 240 0.57 11.66 -22.37
C LYS A 240 -0.35 12.37 -21.38
N LEU A 241 -1.56 12.70 -21.80
CA LEU A 241 -2.58 13.29 -20.90
C LEU A 241 -2.86 12.40 -19.68
N LEU A 242 -2.93 11.09 -19.89
CA LEU A 242 -3.14 10.13 -18.80
C LEU A 242 -1.92 10.03 -17.87
N GLU A 243 -0.70 10.02 -18.42
CA GLU A 243 0.53 10.04 -17.63
C GLU A 243 0.59 11.27 -16.71
N ASP A 244 0.33 12.45 -17.25
CA ASP A 244 0.33 13.69 -16.48
C ASP A 244 -0.78 13.69 -15.40
N SER A 245 -1.95 13.13 -15.72
CA SER A 245 -3.05 12.96 -14.79
C SER A 245 -2.68 12.05 -13.60
N PHE A 246 -2.04 10.91 -13.86
CA PHE A 246 -1.60 10.00 -12.80
C PHE A 246 -0.42 10.55 -11.99
N SER A 247 0.44 11.35 -12.58
CA SER A 247 1.53 11.99 -11.86
C SER A 247 1.03 13.04 -10.87
N TYR A 248 -0.11 13.66 -11.16
CA TYR A 248 -0.76 14.64 -10.28
C TYR A 248 -1.57 14.01 -9.15
N ALA A 249 -2.30 12.90 -9.43
CA ALA A 249 -3.23 12.28 -8.48
C ALA A 249 -2.51 11.31 -7.53
N ASN A 250 -1.94 11.83 -6.43
CA ASN A 250 -1.37 11.01 -5.36
C ASN A 250 -2.45 10.54 -4.38
N GLN A 251 -2.32 9.28 -3.93
CA GLN A 251 -3.25 8.61 -3.02
C GLN A 251 -2.94 8.94 -1.56
N LEU A 252 -3.40 10.09 -1.05
CA LEU A 252 -3.29 10.48 0.36
C LEU A 252 -1.90 10.20 1.01
N GLY A 253 -0.82 10.21 0.23
CA GLY A 253 0.54 9.92 0.70
C GLY A 253 0.88 8.44 0.87
N ALA A 254 -0.08 7.51 0.80
CA ALA A 254 0.18 6.08 1.01
C ALA A 254 0.70 5.36 -0.26
N ARG A 255 0.28 5.81 -1.44
CA ARG A 255 0.75 5.28 -2.75
C ARG A 255 0.81 6.40 -3.77
N GLN A 256 1.77 6.33 -4.68
CA GLN A 256 1.79 7.19 -5.87
C GLN A 256 0.68 6.77 -6.82
N GLY A 257 0.05 7.72 -7.50
CA GLY A 257 -0.90 7.46 -8.57
C GLY A 257 -0.27 6.54 -9.62
N ALA A 258 -0.96 5.47 -9.98
CA ALA A 258 -0.47 4.49 -10.93
C ALA A 258 -1.52 4.20 -11.99
N GLY A 259 -1.11 4.32 -13.24
CA GLY A 259 -1.93 4.01 -14.39
C GLY A 259 -1.25 3.09 -15.38
N ALA A 260 -2.08 2.39 -16.15
CA ALA A 260 -1.64 1.61 -17.29
C ALA A 260 -2.53 1.89 -18.50
N VAL A 261 -1.98 1.77 -19.68
CA VAL A 261 -2.73 1.86 -20.93
C VAL A 261 -2.55 0.59 -21.75
N TYR A 262 -3.61 0.17 -22.40
CA TYR A 262 -3.66 -1.03 -23.21
C TYR A 262 -4.02 -0.66 -24.65
N LEU A 263 -3.35 -1.31 -25.59
CA LEU A 263 -3.63 -1.20 -27.01
C LEU A 263 -3.59 -2.60 -27.64
N HIS A 264 -4.57 -2.95 -28.44
CA HIS A 264 -4.56 -4.22 -29.15
C HIS A 264 -3.42 -4.27 -30.18
N ALA A 265 -2.79 -5.42 -30.32
CA ALA A 265 -1.65 -5.61 -31.24
C ALA A 265 -1.98 -5.35 -32.73
N HIS A 266 -3.23 -5.40 -33.11
CA HIS A 266 -3.69 -5.10 -34.47
C HIS A 266 -4.01 -3.62 -34.72
N HIS A 267 -3.88 -2.75 -33.68
CA HIS A 267 -4.12 -1.32 -33.86
C HIS A 267 -3.05 -0.70 -34.74
N PRO A 268 -3.37 0.17 -35.71
CA PRO A 268 -2.37 0.75 -36.61
C PRO A 268 -1.26 1.53 -35.91
N ASP A 269 -1.53 2.18 -34.78
CA ASP A 269 -0.52 2.89 -33.99
C ASP A 269 0.33 1.97 -33.08
N ILE A 270 0.22 0.63 -33.18
CA ILE A 270 0.87 -0.28 -32.22
C ILE A 270 2.40 -0.10 -32.18
N MET A 271 3.04 0.09 -33.31
CA MET A 271 4.50 0.27 -33.34
C MET A 271 4.92 1.57 -32.65
N ARG A 272 4.21 2.66 -32.86
CA ARG A 272 4.44 3.94 -32.19
C ARG A 272 4.20 3.82 -30.68
N PHE A 273 3.16 3.09 -30.28
CA PHE A 273 2.85 2.80 -28.89
C PHE A 273 3.99 2.05 -28.19
N LEU A 274 4.55 1.02 -28.83
CA LEU A 274 5.69 0.27 -28.30
C LEU A 274 6.98 1.12 -28.26
N ASP A 275 7.19 1.96 -29.27
CA ASP A 275 8.35 2.83 -29.36
C ASP A 275 8.45 3.83 -28.20
N THR A 276 7.33 4.22 -27.58
CA THR A 276 7.35 5.11 -26.39
C THR A 276 8.15 4.54 -25.21
N LYS A 277 8.47 3.25 -25.21
CA LYS A 277 9.23 2.55 -24.16
C LYS A 277 10.71 2.37 -24.46
N ARG A 278 11.16 2.70 -25.65
CA ARG A 278 12.58 2.62 -26.01
C ARG A 278 13.39 3.69 -25.30
N GLU A 279 14.67 3.44 -25.05
CA GLU A 279 15.58 4.41 -24.43
C GLU A 279 15.71 5.70 -25.24
N ASN A 280 15.72 5.58 -26.57
CA ASN A 280 15.85 6.67 -27.53
C ASN A 280 14.50 7.08 -28.15
N ALA A 281 13.40 6.94 -27.42
CA ALA A 281 12.09 7.35 -27.90
C ALA A 281 12.03 8.88 -28.07
N ASP A 282 11.48 9.36 -29.18
CA ASP A 282 11.22 10.78 -29.41
C ASP A 282 10.23 11.33 -28.38
N GLU A 283 9.24 10.52 -28.00
CA GLU A 283 8.30 10.80 -26.92
C GLU A 283 8.39 9.71 -25.86
N LYS A 284 9.15 9.96 -24.78
CA LYS A 284 9.27 9.03 -23.68
C LYS A 284 8.08 9.15 -22.71
N ILE A 285 7.24 8.14 -22.69
CA ILE A 285 6.06 8.07 -21.82
C ILE A 285 6.29 7.01 -20.75
N ARG A 286 6.15 7.40 -19.47
CA ARG A 286 6.44 6.53 -18.31
C ARG A 286 5.26 5.67 -17.87
N ILE A 287 4.02 6.02 -18.26
CA ILE A 287 2.83 5.23 -17.94
C ILE A 287 3.04 3.76 -18.36
N LYS A 288 2.58 2.81 -17.54
CA LYS A 288 2.69 1.38 -17.85
C LYS A 288 1.87 1.03 -19.10
N THR A 289 2.44 0.19 -19.94
CA THR A 289 1.80 -0.29 -21.19
C THR A 289 1.73 -1.80 -21.20
#